data_65a17a36068078519fdf421234c8a598
#
_entry.id   65a17a36068078519fdf421234c8a598
#
_cell.length_a   1.000
_cell.length_b   1.000
_cell.length_c   1.000
_cell.angle_alpha   90.00
_cell.angle_beta   90.00
_cell.angle_gamma   90.00
#
_symmetry.space_group_name_H-M   'P 1'
#
loop_
_entity.id
_entity.type
_entity.pdbx_description
1 polymer ?
#
loop_
_entity_poly.entity_id
_entity_poly.type
_entity_poly.pdbx_seq_one_letter_code
_entity_poly.pdbx_strand_id
1 'polypeptide(L)'
;RLISKINPVNVIVDPILISGTQENLSSIKMIQAMKNYLFPKSLLLTPNLEELNLLAPGLTEQEAVKSLNCGWILVTTSDSSKIDIEHRLYNKSTLVRKFKYKKIPGKFHGSGCTLSSAISALLVKGADIEEACDQGLAYTYQCLLNAKKLGKMQYHPIRTPYKP
;
A
#
# COMPACT_ATOMS: atom_id res chain seq x y z
N ARG A 1 -18.94 -6.63 -10.23
CA ARG A 1 -20.02 -7.64 -10.07
C ARG A 1 -19.80 -8.60 -8.89
N LEU A 2 -18.62 -9.22 -8.72
CA LEU A 2 -18.39 -10.18 -7.63
C LEU A 2 -18.47 -9.51 -6.25
N ILE A 3 -17.71 -8.43 -6.01
CA ILE A 3 -17.70 -7.68 -4.75
C ILE A 3 -19.11 -7.20 -4.38
N SER A 4 -19.91 -6.75 -5.35
CA SER A 4 -21.28 -6.32 -5.10
C SER A 4 -22.24 -7.48 -4.77
N LYS A 5 -21.91 -8.71 -5.17
CA LYS A 5 -22.70 -9.91 -4.85
C LYS A 5 -22.35 -10.50 -3.48
N ILE A 6 -21.06 -10.52 -3.14
CA ILE A 6 -20.55 -11.14 -1.91
C ILE A 6 -20.67 -10.17 -0.72
N ASN A 7 -20.64 -8.84 -1.01
CA ASN A 7 -20.64 -7.76 -0.02
C ASN A 7 -19.61 -8.01 1.11
N PRO A 8 -18.31 -8.20 0.78
CA PRO A 8 -17.29 -8.51 1.77
C PRO A 8 -17.13 -7.36 2.74
N VAL A 9 -16.90 -7.65 4.02
CA VAL A 9 -16.82 -6.67 5.10
C VAL A 9 -15.54 -5.83 4.99
N ASN A 10 -14.40 -6.43 4.62
CA ASN A 10 -13.11 -5.74 4.58
C ASN A 10 -12.41 -5.99 3.24
N VAL A 11 -12.54 -5.06 2.31
CA VAL A 11 -11.82 -5.08 1.04
C VAL A 11 -10.58 -4.21 1.16
N ILE A 12 -9.40 -4.81 1.02
CA ILE A 12 -8.12 -4.10 0.96
C ILE A 12 -7.63 -4.17 -0.49
N VAL A 13 -7.23 -3.04 -1.04
CA VAL A 13 -6.72 -2.97 -2.41
C VAL A 13 -5.31 -2.42 -2.42
N ASP A 14 -4.39 -3.25 -2.89
CA ASP A 14 -3.04 -2.85 -3.29
C ASP A 14 -3.11 -2.53 -4.80
N PRO A 15 -3.13 -1.26 -5.21
CA PRO A 15 -3.32 -0.88 -6.61
C PRO A 15 -2.02 -0.99 -7.40
N ILE A 16 -1.59 -2.23 -7.68
CA ILE A 16 -0.36 -2.50 -8.42
C ILE A 16 -0.55 -2.04 -9.87
N LEU A 17 -0.13 -0.81 -10.18
CA LEU A 17 -0.26 -0.20 -11.50
C LEU A 17 1.02 -0.29 -12.33
N ILE A 18 2.15 -0.47 -11.67
CA ILE A 18 3.48 -0.56 -12.28
C ILE A 18 4.14 -1.86 -11.80
N SER A 19 4.76 -2.59 -12.72
CA SER A 19 5.56 -3.76 -12.36
C SER A 19 6.85 -3.34 -11.64
N GLY A 20 7.48 -4.27 -10.93
CA GLY A 20 8.81 -4.07 -10.36
C GLY A 20 9.91 -3.77 -11.42
N THR A 21 9.61 -3.99 -12.71
CA THR A 21 10.44 -3.66 -13.89
C THR A 21 10.03 -2.32 -14.54
N GLN A 22 9.15 -1.55 -13.90
CA GLN A 22 8.62 -0.25 -14.37
C GLN A 22 7.73 -0.33 -15.63
N GLU A 23 7.17 -1.48 -15.94
CA GLU A 23 6.17 -1.60 -17.00
C GLU A 23 4.79 -1.24 -16.48
N ASN A 24 4.02 -0.49 -17.28
CA ASN A 24 2.63 -0.19 -16.96
C ASN A 24 1.78 -1.45 -17.03
N LEU A 25 1.20 -1.85 -15.92
CA LEU A 25 0.28 -2.99 -15.80
C LEU A 25 -1.18 -2.59 -15.99
N SER A 26 -1.46 -1.28 -16.08
CA SER A 26 -2.82 -0.75 -16.07
C SER A 26 -3.11 0.15 -17.27
N SER A 27 -4.31 0.02 -17.82
CA SER A 27 -4.85 0.97 -18.79
C SER A 27 -5.66 2.07 -18.09
N ILE A 28 -5.83 3.22 -18.75
CA ILE A 28 -6.70 4.31 -18.28
C ILE A 28 -8.11 3.80 -17.96
N LYS A 29 -8.66 2.91 -18.82
CA LYS A 29 -9.98 2.32 -18.59
C LYS A 29 -10.03 1.48 -17.32
N MET A 30 -8.96 0.73 -17.01
CA MET A 30 -8.88 -0.06 -15.79
C MET A 30 -8.81 0.84 -14.55
N ILE A 31 -7.99 1.89 -14.58
CA ILE A 31 -7.90 2.88 -13.49
C ILE A 31 -9.28 3.51 -13.23
N GLN A 32 -9.98 3.94 -14.28
CA GLN A 32 -11.34 4.50 -14.16
C GLN A 32 -12.31 3.49 -13.55
N ALA A 33 -12.27 2.23 -13.98
CA ALA A 33 -13.12 1.19 -13.43
C ALA A 33 -12.81 0.92 -11.93
N MET A 34 -11.55 0.92 -11.54
CA MET A 34 -11.15 0.80 -10.12
C MET A 34 -11.69 1.98 -9.30
N LYS A 35 -11.53 3.22 -9.76
CA LYS A 35 -12.04 4.43 -9.09
C LYS A 35 -13.55 4.43 -8.97
N ASN A 36 -14.27 3.99 -9.99
CA ASN A 36 -15.73 4.05 -10.00
C ASN A 36 -16.40 2.89 -9.26
N TYR A 37 -15.80 1.69 -9.29
CA TYR A 37 -16.50 0.48 -8.85
C TYR A 37 -15.80 -0.27 -7.70
N LEU A 38 -14.49 -0.10 -7.52
CA LEU A 38 -13.73 -0.84 -6.52
C LEU A 38 -13.41 0.02 -5.30
N PHE A 39 -12.79 1.17 -5.49
CA PHE A 39 -12.32 2.03 -4.38
C PHE A 39 -13.44 2.49 -3.44
N PRO A 40 -14.63 2.90 -3.90
CA PRO A 40 -15.72 3.28 -3.02
C PRO A 40 -16.27 2.14 -2.12
N LYS A 41 -15.91 0.89 -2.47
CA LYS A 41 -16.30 -0.32 -1.71
C LYS A 41 -15.14 -0.91 -0.94
N SER A 42 -13.98 -0.28 -1.00
CA SER A 42 -12.78 -0.73 -0.30
C SER A 42 -12.69 -0.07 1.07
N LEU A 43 -12.27 -0.85 2.05
CA LEU A 43 -11.98 -0.35 3.40
C LEU A 43 -10.66 0.43 3.38
N LEU A 44 -9.64 -0.11 2.72
CA LEU A 44 -8.29 0.45 2.70
C LEU A 44 -7.67 0.31 1.30
N LEU A 45 -7.01 1.39 0.84
CA LEU A 45 -6.08 1.38 -0.29
C LEU A 45 -4.65 1.57 0.21
N THR A 46 -3.68 0.92 -0.43
CA THR A 46 -2.26 1.01 -0.06
C THR A 46 -1.35 1.48 -1.21
N PRO A 47 -1.68 2.57 -1.93
CA PRO A 47 -0.86 3.06 -3.03
C PRO A 47 0.50 3.55 -2.56
N ASN A 48 1.55 3.35 -3.36
CA ASN A 48 2.76 4.16 -3.24
C ASN A 48 2.57 5.52 -3.92
N LEU A 49 3.55 6.45 -3.76
CA LEU A 49 3.45 7.79 -4.35
C LEU A 49 3.37 7.78 -5.88
N GLU A 50 4.07 6.88 -6.54
CA GLU A 50 4.04 6.76 -8.01
C GLU A 50 2.67 6.27 -8.48
N GLU A 51 2.11 5.28 -7.81
CA GLU A 51 0.76 4.77 -8.07
C GLU A 51 -0.30 5.83 -7.76
N LEU A 52 -0.15 6.57 -6.66
CA LEU A 52 -1.07 7.66 -6.33
C LEU A 52 -1.08 8.74 -7.41
N ASN A 53 0.09 9.09 -7.95
CA ASN A 53 0.19 10.04 -9.06
C ASN A 53 -0.43 9.51 -10.36
N LEU A 54 -0.33 8.22 -10.64
CA LEU A 54 -1.01 7.60 -11.78
C LEU A 54 -2.54 7.54 -11.60
N LEU A 55 -2.99 7.32 -10.38
CA LEU A 55 -4.42 7.33 -10.05
C LEU A 55 -5.03 8.73 -10.13
N ALA A 56 -4.27 9.77 -9.83
CA ALA A 56 -4.73 11.15 -9.77
C ALA A 56 -3.65 12.14 -10.28
N PRO A 57 -3.33 12.11 -11.58
CA PRO A 57 -2.23 12.89 -12.15
C PRO A 57 -2.47 14.40 -12.00
N GLY A 58 -1.39 15.12 -11.66
CA GLY A 58 -1.40 16.57 -11.53
C GLY A 58 -2.01 17.14 -10.26
N LEU A 59 -2.48 16.26 -9.34
CA LEU A 59 -3.02 16.68 -8.05
C LEU A 59 -1.94 16.61 -6.96
N THR A 60 -2.08 17.44 -5.95
CA THR A 60 -1.33 17.29 -4.69
C THR A 60 -1.72 15.97 -4.01
N GLU A 61 -0.89 15.46 -3.10
CA GLU A 61 -1.19 14.21 -2.39
C GLU A 61 -2.56 14.26 -1.69
N GLN A 62 -2.88 15.36 -1.03
CA GLN A 62 -4.15 15.51 -0.32
C GLN A 62 -5.35 15.52 -1.27
N GLU A 63 -5.25 16.23 -2.41
CA GLU A 63 -6.28 16.25 -3.45
C GLU A 63 -6.44 14.88 -4.11
N ALA A 64 -5.31 14.20 -4.37
CA ALA A 64 -5.29 12.85 -4.92
C ALA A 64 -6.02 11.87 -4.00
N VAL A 65 -5.66 11.84 -2.71
CA VAL A 65 -6.32 11.02 -1.69
C VAL A 65 -7.83 11.28 -1.66
N LYS A 66 -8.23 12.55 -1.66
CA LYS A 66 -9.65 12.95 -1.70
C LYS A 66 -10.37 12.44 -2.94
N SER A 67 -9.71 12.42 -4.09
CA SER A 67 -10.29 12.00 -5.37
C SER A 67 -10.57 10.51 -5.47
N LEU A 68 -9.92 9.66 -4.65
CA LEU A 68 -10.05 8.21 -4.72
C LEU A 68 -11.31 7.66 -4.04
N ASN A 69 -12.01 8.49 -3.26
CA ASN A 69 -13.30 8.14 -2.62
C ASN A 69 -13.25 6.80 -1.87
N CYS A 70 -12.21 6.56 -1.08
CA CYS A 70 -12.04 5.41 -0.21
C CYS A 70 -12.04 5.85 1.25
N GLY A 71 -12.52 4.99 2.15
CA GLY A 71 -12.58 5.30 3.59
C GLY A 71 -11.21 5.54 4.20
N TRP A 72 -10.26 4.64 3.94
CA TRP A 72 -8.89 4.72 4.42
C TRP A 72 -7.89 4.59 3.28
N ILE A 73 -6.81 5.35 3.34
CA ILE A 73 -5.72 5.28 2.36
C ILE A 73 -4.38 5.37 3.10
N LEU A 74 -3.56 4.35 2.95
CA LEU A 74 -2.18 4.33 3.43
C LEU A 74 -1.24 4.64 2.26
N VAL A 75 -0.78 5.88 2.16
CA VAL A 75 0.20 6.27 1.15
C VAL A 75 1.59 5.85 1.61
N THR A 76 2.20 4.94 0.84
CA THR A 76 3.56 4.48 1.12
C THR A 76 4.60 5.24 0.30
N THR A 77 5.79 5.39 0.85
CA THR A 77 6.89 6.10 0.18
C THR A 77 8.16 5.27 0.17
N SER A 78 8.90 5.43 -0.91
CA SER A 78 10.25 4.83 -1.07
C SER A 78 11.22 5.85 -1.66
N ASP A 79 11.03 7.16 -1.37
CA ASP A 79 11.82 8.27 -1.92
C ASP A 79 13.32 8.00 -1.80
N SER A 80 13.99 7.97 -2.94
CA SER A 80 15.42 7.63 -3.02
C SER A 80 16.33 8.74 -2.49
N SER A 81 15.84 9.96 -2.37
CA SER A 81 16.61 11.14 -1.98
C SER A 81 16.71 11.35 -0.46
N LYS A 82 15.91 10.62 0.35
CA LYS A 82 15.81 10.82 1.80
C LYS A 82 16.43 9.68 2.59
N ILE A 83 16.98 10.02 3.77
CA ILE A 83 17.51 9.04 4.75
C ILE A 83 16.36 8.35 5.49
N ASP A 84 15.26 9.09 5.72
CA ASP A 84 14.07 8.60 6.40
C ASP A 84 12.91 8.56 5.40
N ILE A 85 12.09 7.52 5.49
CA ILE A 85 10.83 7.39 4.76
C ILE A 85 9.67 7.64 5.71
N GLU A 86 8.61 8.26 5.19
CA GLU A 86 7.41 8.57 5.96
C GLU A 86 6.18 8.03 5.20
N HIS A 87 5.49 7.05 5.78
CA HIS A 87 4.19 6.60 5.29
C HIS A 87 3.08 7.40 5.97
N ARG A 88 1.98 7.65 5.26
CA ARG A 88 0.90 8.53 5.73
C ARG A 88 -0.45 7.83 5.61
N LEU A 89 -1.16 7.75 6.73
CA LEU A 89 -2.50 7.17 6.80
C LEU A 89 -3.54 8.28 6.82
N TYR A 90 -4.50 8.17 5.92
CA TYR A 90 -5.62 9.09 5.77
C TYR A 90 -6.94 8.38 6.07
N ASN A 91 -7.84 9.09 6.77
CA ASN A 91 -9.25 8.71 6.93
C ASN A 91 -10.11 9.79 6.29
N LYS A 92 -10.95 9.44 5.30
CA LYS A 92 -11.81 10.39 4.57
C LYS A 92 -11.06 11.67 4.16
N SER A 93 -9.87 11.52 3.63
CA SER A 93 -8.97 12.60 3.18
C SER A 93 -8.29 13.42 4.30
N THR A 94 -8.53 13.13 5.57
CA THR A 94 -7.83 13.75 6.69
C THR A 94 -6.62 12.90 7.06
N LEU A 95 -5.45 13.52 7.14
CA LEU A 95 -4.23 12.85 7.62
C LEU A 95 -4.39 12.55 9.12
N VAL A 96 -4.38 11.27 9.50
CA VAL A 96 -4.56 10.82 10.88
C VAL A 96 -3.28 10.34 11.53
N ARG A 97 -2.37 9.73 10.74
CA ARG A 97 -1.13 9.21 11.31
C ARG A 97 0.02 9.22 10.30
N LYS A 98 1.24 9.40 10.82
CA LYS A 98 2.50 9.31 10.07
C LYS A 98 3.37 8.24 10.72
N PHE A 99 3.99 7.41 9.87
CA PHE A 99 4.88 6.34 10.29
C PHE A 99 6.26 6.60 9.68
N LYS A 100 7.29 6.69 10.53
CA LYS A 100 8.65 7.00 10.10
C LYS A 100 9.56 5.79 10.26
N TYR A 101 10.32 5.49 9.22
CA TYR A 101 11.30 4.42 9.21
C TYR A 101 12.63 4.91 8.59
N LYS A 102 13.72 4.30 8.99
CA LYS A 102 14.98 4.47 8.28
C LYS A 102 14.90 3.82 6.91
N LYS A 103 15.39 4.49 5.89
CA LYS A 103 15.45 3.90 4.56
C LYS A 103 16.40 2.71 4.53
N ILE A 104 15.94 1.58 4.00
CA ILE A 104 16.78 0.42 3.74
C ILE A 104 17.34 0.57 2.32
N PRO A 105 18.68 0.56 2.14
CA PRO A 105 19.27 0.65 0.82
C PRO A 105 18.94 -0.56 -0.04
N GLY A 106 18.63 -0.34 -1.32
CA GLY A 106 18.37 -1.41 -2.27
C GLY A 106 17.04 -1.25 -3.01
N LYS A 107 16.86 -2.12 -4.02
CA LYS A 107 15.59 -2.25 -4.75
C LYS A 107 14.91 -3.54 -4.27
N PHE A 108 13.66 -3.42 -3.84
CA PHE A 108 12.89 -4.52 -3.26
C PHE A 108 11.70 -4.85 -4.17
N HIS A 109 11.40 -6.15 -4.29
CA HIS A 109 10.20 -6.63 -4.95
C HIS A 109 9.29 -7.34 -3.95
N GLY A 110 7.98 -7.05 -4.00
CA GLY A 110 6.98 -7.69 -3.14
C GLY A 110 6.80 -7.06 -1.75
N SER A 111 7.35 -5.86 -1.51
CA SER A 111 7.14 -5.10 -0.27
C SER A 111 5.68 -4.68 -0.10
N GLY A 112 5.02 -4.12 -1.15
CA GLY A 112 3.60 -3.74 -1.13
C GLY A 112 2.70 -4.94 -0.83
N CYS A 113 2.89 -6.05 -1.57
CA CYS A 113 2.12 -7.28 -1.34
C CYS A 113 2.34 -7.86 0.07
N THR A 114 3.55 -7.72 0.65
CA THR A 114 3.82 -8.15 2.02
C THR A 114 3.04 -7.29 3.01
N LEU A 115 3.04 -5.97 2.81
CA LEU A 115 2.32 -5.01 3.64
C LEU A 115 0.80 -5.23 3.60
N SER A 116 0.22 -5.26 2.40
CA SER A 116 -1.23 -5.43 2.24
C SER A 116 -1.72 -6.76 2.80
N SER A 117 -0.94 -7.84 2.65
CA SER A 117 -1.24 -9.15 3.24
C SER A 117 -1.15 -9.13 4.77
N ALA A 118 -0.12 -8.48 5.33
CA ALA A 118 0.04 -8.36 6.79
C ALA A 118 -1.12 -7.56 7.41
N ILE A 119 -1.47 -6.41 6.83
CA ILE A 119 -2.61 -5.60 7.27
C ILE A 119 -3.91 -6.43 7.20
N SER A 120 -4.14 -7.14 6.09
CA SER A 120 -5.32 -7.99 5.94
C SER A 120 -5.43 -9.04 7.05
N ALA A 121 -4.31 -9.70 7.38
CA ALA A 121 -4.27 -10.72 8.42
C ALA A 121 -4.55 -10.13 9.82
N LEU A 122 -4.04 -8.92 10.11
CA LEU A 122 -4.26 -8.23 11.38
C LEU A 122 -5.73 -7.81 11.55
N LEU A 123 -6.34 -7.28 10.50
CA LEU A 123 -7.77 -6.92 10.49
C LEU A 123 -8.67 -8.13 10.72
N VAL A 124 -8.36 -9.29 10.13
CA VAL A 124 -9.08 -10.55 10.37
C VAL A 124 -8.93 -10.99 11.83
N LYS A 125 -7.82 -10.69 12.49
CA LYS A 125 -7.59 -10.96 13.91
C LYS A 125 -8.28 -9.95 14.86
N GLY A 126 -8.93 -8.92 14.32
CA GLY A 126 -9.70 -7.95 15.09
C GLY A 126 -8.95 -6.65 15.44
N ALA A 127 -7.75 -6.43 14.90
CA ALA A 127 -7.08 -5.14 15.04
C ALA A 127 -7.90 -4.04 14.33
N ASP A 128 -7.87 -2.82 14.85
CA ASP A 128 -8.39 -1.67 14.13
C ASP A 128 -7.46 -1.25 12.97
N ILE A 129 -7.90 -0.33 12.13
CA ILE A 129 -7.16 0.08 10.93
C ILE A 129 -5.81 0.72 11.27
N GLU A 130 -5.75 1.56 12.29
CA GLU A 130 -4.52 2.26 12.66
C GLU A 130 -3.49 1.28 13.22
N GLU A 131 -3.93 0.38 14.09
CA GLU A 131 -3.11 -0.68 14.66
C GLU A 131 -2.64 -1.66 13.56
N ALA A 132 -3.54 -2.08 12.67
CA ALA A 132 -3.22 -2.98 11.57
C ALA A 132 -2.19 -2.36 10.61
N CYS A 133 -2.29 -1.06 10.31
CA CYS A 133 -1.30 -0.35 9.51
C CYS A 133 0.04 -0.24 10.23
N ASP A 134 0.05 0.10 11.52
CA ASP A 134 1.28 0.22 12.31
C ASP A 134 2.03 -1.12 12.39
N GLN A 135 1.37 -2.15 12.83
CA GLN A 135 1.97 -3.49 12.94
C GLN A 135 2.33 -4.09 11.57
N GLY A 136 1.50 -3.86 10.54
CA GLY A 136 1.76 -4.31 9.18
C GLY A 136 3.01 -3.64 8.58
N LEU A 137 3.19 -2.35 8.80
CA LEU A 137 4.39 -1.61 8.41
C LEU A 137 5.62 -2.10 9.17
N ALA A 138 5.52 -2.27 10.49
CA ALA A 138 6.61 -2.78 11.31
C ALA A 138 7.05 -4.18 10.87
N TYR A 139 6.10 -5.09 10.65
CA TYR A 139 6.37 -6.43 10.11
C TYR A 139 7.05 -6.37 8.74
N THR A 140 6.52 -5.56 7.83
CA THR A 140 7.08 -5.41 6.48
C THR A 140 8.50 -4.87 6.56
N TYR A 141 8.76 -3.89 7.41
CA TYR A 141 10.08 -3.33 7.62
C TYR A 141 11.08 -4.39 8.11
N GLN A 142 10.70 -5.25 9.05
CA GLN A 142 11.52 -6.38 9.49
C GLN A 142 11.79 -7.39 8.36
N CYS A 143 10.78 -7.69 7.54
CA CYS A 143 10.96 -8.55 6.36
C CYS A 143 11.97 -7.95 5.36
N LEU A 144 11.98 -6.63 5.21
CA LEU A 144 12.92 -5.92 4.33
C LEU A 144 14.33 -5.86 4.91
N LEU A 145 14.49 -5.67 6.22
CA LEU A 145 15.81 -5.74 6.89
C LEU A 145 16.48 -7.10 6.70
N ASN A 146 15.68 -8.17 6.65
CA ASN A 146 16.16 -9.54 6.46
C ASN A 146 16.12 -9.98 4.97
N ALA A 147 15.84 -9.06 4.03
CA ALA A 147 15.66 -9.39 2.63
C ALA A 147 16.91 -10.02 2.01
N LYS A 148 16.69 -10.97 1.10
CA LYS A 148 17.76 -11.67 0.39
C LYS A 148 17.65 -11.44 -1.12
N LYS A 149 18.80 -11.39 -1.75
CA LYS A 149 18.89 -11.32 -3.20
C LYS A 149 18.82 -12.74 -3.76
N LEU A 150 17.60 -13.19 -4.11
CA LEU A 150 17.37 -14.54 -4.65
C LEU A 150 17.67 -14.66 -6.13
N GLY A 151 17.89 -13.54 -6.82
CA GLY A 151 18.19 -13.45 -8.24
C GLY A 151 19.19 -12.33 -8.52
N LYS A 152 19.30 -11.93 -9.80
CA LYS A 152 20.31 -10.94 -10.23
C LYS A 152 19.90 -9.47 -9.97
N MET A 153 18.62 -9.16 -9.79
CA MET A 153 18.14 -7.78 -9.86
C MET A 153 17.69 -7.17 -8.52
N GLN A 154 16.75 -7.78 -7.79
CA GLN A 154 16.10 -7.17 -6.65
C GLN A 154 16.19 -8.03 -5.40
N TYR A 155 16.07 -7.39 -4.23
CA TYR A 155 15.93 -8.07 -2.95
C TYR A 155 14.48 -8.50 -2.73
N HIS A 156 14.27 -9.65 -2.11
CA HIS A 156 12.97 -10.18 -1.74
C HIS A 156 12.82 -10.22 -0.23
N PRO A 157 11.71 -9.70 0.33
CA PRO A 157 11.43 -9.74 1.76
C PRO A 157 11.43 -11.18 2.27
N ILE A 158 12.09 -11.43 3.39
CA ILE A 158 11.99 -12.70 4.09
C ILE A 158 10.82 -12.63 5.07
N ARG A 159 9.75 -13.33 4.75
CA ARG A 159 8.53 -13.40 5.53
C ARG A 159 8.67 -14.46 6.62
N THR A 160 9.40 -14.13 7.68
CA THR A 160 9.48 -14.99 8.85
C THR A 160 8.20 -14.89 9.68
N PRO A 161 7.83 -15.95 10.44
CA PRO A 161 6.73 -15.82 11.39
C PRO A 161 6.98 -14.62 12.32
N TYR A 162 5.99 -13.77 12.46
CA TYR A 162 6.01 -12.68 13.43
C TYR A 162 6.06 -13.31 14.83
N LYS A 163 7.14 -13.04 15.57
CA LYS A 163 7.18 -13.28 17.00
C LYS A 163 6.82 -11.94 17.64
N PRO A 164 5.66 -11.85 18.32
CA PRO A 164 5.27 -10.64 19.04
C PRO A 164 6.26 -10.32 20.14
#